data_6f4c5ab6f3eddc5a9c863f97c49b719d
#
_entry.id   6f4c5ab6f3eddc5a9c863f97c49b719d
#
_cell.length_a   1.000
_cell.length_b   1.000
_cell.length_c   1.000
_cell.angle_alpha   90.00
_cell.angle_beta   90.00
_cell.angle_gamma   90.00
#
_symmetry.space_group_name_H-M   'P 1'
#
loop_
_entity.id
_entity.type
_entity.pdbx_description
1 polymer ?
#
loop_
_entity_poly.entity_id
_entity_poly.type
_entity_poly.pdbx_seq_one_letter_code
_entity_poly.pdbx_strand_id
1 'polypeptide(L)'
;MLASRRMPEQFATWNRVHGAPFGRSLRCSTLLRRCLPAPAWERLRGPFAIQPNNDTRVFEYPWAYYAATPRPGMKVVEIGGGLAGFQFVLDRAGCAVVNIDPGLEANGVGWPCDEGSMRKLNARFGTRIDLRHTVAGRAGLDSDVYDRVFSISVLEHLPDEDIHEAMECAFRWLKPGGLMILTIDLSLNLHPFCSRRANEYGCNQDVRKIVTQQPFDMVCGNPSELFGFAEFNVDRILCQLEKYLVGSIYPTMVQCVVLRKPGLG
;
A
#
# COMPACT_ATOMS: atom_id res chain seq x y z
N MET A 1 2.13 14.20 -1.24
CA MET A 1 1.92 14.64 -2.65
C MET A 1 0.84 13.78 -3.27
N LEU A 2 0.10 14.29 -4.26
CA LEU A 2 -0.80 13.46 -5.06
C LEU A 2 -0.04 12.72 -6.16
N ALA A 3 -0.52 11.49 -6.47
CA ALA A 3 0.01 10.69 -7.55
C ALA A 3 -0.16 11.41 -8.91
N SER A 4 0.92 11.53 -9.67
CA SER A 4 0.91 12.20 -10.97
C SER A 4 0.38 11.28 -12.07
N ARG A 5 -0.45 11.83 -12.96
CA ARG A 5 -0.87 11.16 -14.20
C ARG A 5 0.31 10.87 -15.12
N ARG A 6 1.31 11.77 -15.15
CA ARG A 6 2.56 11.55 -15.88
C ARG A 6 3.47 10.68 -15.03
N MET A 7 3.44 9.39 -15.31
CA MET A 7 4.24 8.39 -14.60
C MET A 7 5.70 8.45 -15.04
N PRO A 8 6.66 8.45 -14.09
CA PRO A 8 8.07 8.29 -14.42
C PRO A 8 8.34 6.98 -15.18
N GLU A 9 9.25 6.99 -16.15
CA GLU A 9 9.57 5.81 -16.96
C GLU A 9 10.05 4.63 -16.09
N GLN A 10 10.78 4.91 -15.03
CA GLN A 10 11.20 3.90 -14.06
C GLN A 10 10.02 3.15 -13.41
N PHE A 11 8.86 3.80 -13.21
CA PHE A 11 7.66 3.15 -12.65
C PHE A 11 7.02 2.21 -13.68
N ALA A 12 6.91 2.64 -14.93
CA ALA A 12 6.42 1.80 -16.02
C ALA A 12 7.33 0.58 -16.23
N THR A 13 8.64 0.77 -16.13
CA THR A 13 9.62 -0.32 -16.19
C THR A 13 9.47 -1.27 -15.01
N TRP A 14 9.35 -0.75 -13.79
CA TRP A 14 9.13 -1.56 -12.59
C TRP A 14 7.86 -2.42 -12.72
N ASN A 15 6.75 -1.80 -13.12
CA ASN A 15 5.48 -2.51 -13.34
C ASN A 15 5.64 -3.65 -14.34
N ARG A 16 6.29 -3.40 -15.48
CA ARG A 16 6.53 -4.40 -16.52
C ARG A 16 7.40 -5.57 -16.03
N VAL A 17 8.47 -5.27 -15.28
CA VAL A 17 9.40 -6.28 -14.75
C VAL A 17 8.69 -7.18 -13.74
N HIS A 18 7.89 -6.60 -12.84
CA HIS A 18 7.23 -7.34 -11.76
C HIS A 18 5.83 -7.88 -12.14
N GLY A 19 5.26 -7.39 -13.25
CA GLY A 19 3.88 -7.71 -13.64
C GLY A 19 2.84 -6.98 -12.80
N ALA A 20 3.19 -5.83 -12.23
CA ALA A 20 2.27 -5.02 -11.43
C ALA A 20 1.34 -4.17 -12.33
N PRO A 21 0.15 -3.86 -11.86
CA PRO A 21 -0.51 -4.40 -10.67
C PRO A 21 -1.42 -5.61 -10.92
N PHE A 22 -1.53 -6.11 -12.16
CA PHE A 22 -2.55 -7.10 -12.56
C PHE A 22 -1.97 -8.46 -13.00
N GLY A 23 -0.69 -8.69 -12.77
CA GLY A 23 0.07 -9.83 -13.29
C GLY A 23 0.59 -9.60 -14.71
N ARG A 24 1.58 -10.41 -15.10
CA ARG A 24 2.23 -10.30 -16.41
C ARG A 24 1.24 -10.51 -17.54
N SER A 25 1.28 -9.64 -18.55
CA SER A 25 0.57 -9.84 -19.81
C SER A 25 1.30 -10.91 -20.63
N LEU A 26 0.58 -11.92 -21.09
CA LEU A 26 1.12 -13.04 -21.84
C LEU A 26 0.44 -13.13 -23.19
N ARG A 27 1.24 -13.34 -24.26
CA ARG A 27 0.69 -13.68 -25.57
C ARG A 27 -0.03 -15.03 -25.45
N CYS A 28 -1.17 -15.18 -26.12
CA CYS A 28 -2.00 -16.38 -26.09
C CYS A 28 -2.49 -16.77 -24.66
N SER A 29 -2.73 -15.78 -23.79
CA SER A 29 -3.12 -15.99 -22.40
C SER A 29 -4.35 -16.91 -22.24
N THR A 30 -5.36 -16.81 -23.13
CA THR A 30 -6.56 -17.64 -23.10
C THR A 30 -6.25 -19.13 -23.34
N LEU A 31 -5.37 -19.43 -24.32
CA LEU A 31 -4.94 -20.79 -24.61
C LEU A 31 -4.11 -21.36 -23.47
N LEU A 32 -3.10 -20.60 -23.00
CA LEU A 32 -2.23 -21.02 -21.89
C LEU A 32 -3.03 -21.30 -20.61
N ARG A 33 -4.03 -20.47 -20.30
CA ARG A 33 -4.90 -20.69 -19.15
C ARG A 33 -5.69 -22.01 -19.23
N ARG A 34 -6.08 -22.44 -20.44
CA ARG A 34 -6.79 -23.72 -20.64
C ARG A 34 -5.87 -24.94 -20.57
N CYS A 35 -4.61 -24.77 -20.96
CA CYS A 35 -3.63 -25.87 -21.03
C CYS A 35 -2.82 -26.07 -19.74
N LEU A 36 -2.71 -25.03 -18.89
CA LEU A 36 -1.87 -25.08 -17.70
C LEU A 36 -2.70 -25.33 -16.44
N PRO A 37 -2.22 -26.16 -15.49
CA PRO A 37 -2.78 -26.22 -14.15
C PRO A 37 -2.72 -24.84 -13.46
N ALA A 38 -3.71 -24.54 -12.62
CA ALA A 38 -3.80 -23.24 -11.94
C ALA A 38 -2.50 -22.77 -11.27
N PRO A 39 -1.74 -23.62 -10.55
CA PRO A 39 -0.46 -23.20 -9.95
C PRO A 39 0.61 -22.78 -10.96
N ALA A 40 0.67 -23.45 -12.11
CA ALA A 40 1.62 -23.12 -13.18
C ALA A 40 1.22 -21.80 -13.87
N TRP A 41 -0.08 -21.61 -14.10
CA TRP A 41 -0.62 -20.38 -14.65
C TRP A 41 -0.33 -19.18 -13.73
N GLU A 42 -0.59 -19.30 -12.42
CA GLU A 42 -0.33 -18.25 -11.45
C GLU A 42 1.17 -17.92 -11.34
N ARG A 43 2.05 -18.95 -11.35
CA ARG A 43 3.50 -18.73 -11.37
C ARG A 43 3.94 -17.94 -12.60
N LEU A 44 3.35 -18.20 -13.74
CA LEU A 44 3.65 -17.52 -15.01
C LEU A 44 3.18 -16.06 -14.98
N ARG A 45 1.96 -15.83 -14.47
CA ARG A 45 1.37 -14.51 -14.32
C ARG A 45 2.06 -13.66 -13.23
N GLY A 46 2.65 -14.32 -12.24
CA GLY A 46 3.33 -13.66 -11.12
C GLY A 46 2.39 -13.26 -9.98
N PRO A 47 2.95 -12.77 -8.85
CA PRO A 47 2.22 -12.58 -7.60
C PRO A 47 1.12 -11.50 -7.71
N PHE A 48 1.26 -10.51 -8.57
CA PHE A 48 0.24 -9.47 -8.77
C PHE A 48 -1.05 -9.97 -9.46
N ALA A 49 -1.09 -11.22 -9.92
CA ALA A 49 -2.29 -11.81 -10.50
C ALA A 49 -3.16 -12.56 -9.47
N ILE A 50 -2.75 -12.62 -8.20
CA ILE A 50 -3.41 -13.40 -7.15
C ILE A 50 -4.61 -12.66 -6.58
N GLN A 51 -4.42 -11.41 -6.20
CA GLN A 51 -5.46 -10.56 -5.62
C GLN A 51 -5.84 -9.45 -6.60
N PRO A 52 -7.14 -9.14 -6.76
CA PRO A 52 -7.56 -7.97 -7.51
C PRO A 52 -6.93 -6.69 -6.94
N ASN A 53 -6.61 -5.75 -7.83
CA ASN A 53 -6.01 -4.48 -7.45
C ASN A 53 -6.79 -3.33 -8.09
N ASN A 54 -6.74 -2.14 -7.49
CA ASN A 54 -7.14 -0.91 -8.13
C ASN A 54 -6.09 -0.52 -9.20
N ASP A 55 -6.49 0.19 -10.22
CA ASP A 55 -5.61 0.66 -11.29
C ASP A 55 -4.66 1.77 -10.83
N THR A 56 -4.97 2.49 -9.76
CA THR A 56 -4.06 3.44 -9.10
C THR A 56 -2.74 2.78 -8.63
N ARG A 57 -2.75 1.47 -8.40
CA ARG A 57 -1.57 0.67 -8.02
C ARG A 57 -0.45 0.70 -9.07
N VAL A 58 -0.72 1.12 -10.31
CA VAL A 58 0.32 1.37 -11.32
C VAL A 58 1.32 2.45 -10.87
N PHE A 59 0.88 3.37 -10.02
CA PHE A 59 1.72 4.41 -9.43
C PHE A 59 2.18 4.05 -8.03
N GLU A 60 1.29 3.56 -7.18
CA GLU A 60 1.53 3.37 -5.75
C GLU A 60 2.64 2.37 -5.45
N TYR A 61 2.60 1.18 -6.05
CA TYR A 61 3.61 0.15 -5.81
C TYR A 61 5.03 0.58 -6.22
N PRO A 62 5.27 1.06 -7.44
CA PRO A 62 6.62 1.54 -7.78
C PRO A 62 7.02 2.77 -6.97
N TRP A 63 6.09 3.70 -6.68
CA TRP A 63 6.40 4.83 -5.82
C TRP A 63 6.83 4.40 -4.42
N ALA A 64 6.06 3.53 -3.79
CA ALA A 64 6.39 3.00 -2.46
C ALA A 64 7.73 2.26 -2.45
N TYR A 65 8.01 1.46 -3.50
CA TYR A 65 9.28 0.75 -3.65
C TYR A 65 10.47 1.72 -3.73
N TYR A 66 10.39 2.73 -4.59
CA TYR A 66 11.49 3.69 -4.76
C TYR A 66 11.63 4.63 -3.56
N ALA A 67 10.53 5.03 -2.92
CA ALA A 67 10.56 5.83 -1.70
C ALA A 67 11.21 5.08 -0.54
N ALA A 68 10.94 3.78 -0.42
CA ALA A 68 11.50 2.93 0.62
C ALA A 68 12.96 2.54 0.38
N THR A 69 13.42 2.50 -0.89
CA THR A 69 14.76 2.02 -1.27
C THR A 69 15.13 0.69 -0.58
N PRO A 70 14.34 -0.39 -0.77
CA PRO A 70 14.56 -1.65 -0.07
C PRO A 70 15.92 -2.25 -0.45
N ARG A 71 16.59 -2.87 0.54
CA ARG A 71 17.91 -3.48 0.38
C ARG A 71 17.90 -4.86 1.05
N PRO A 72 18.75 -5.80 0.58
CA PRO A 72 18.90 -7.09 1.24
C PRO A 72 19.22 -6.94 2.73
N GLY A 73 18.57 -7.78 3.55
CA GLY A 73 18.72 -7.79 4.99
C GLY A 73 17.83 -6.82 5.76
N MET A 74 17.12 -5.90 5.07
CA MET A 74 16.13 -5.06 5.75
C MET A 74 14.97 -5.89 6.29
N LYS A 75 14.47 -5.52 7.46
CA LYS A 75 13.22 -6.03 8.02
C LYS A 75 12.10 -5.04 7.73
N VAL A 76 11.03 -5.51 7.14
CA VAL A 76 9.92 -4.66 6.70
C VAL A 76 8.58 -5.20 7.17
N VAL A 77 7.65 -4.30 7.45
CA VAL A 77 6.25 -4.63 7.77
C VAL A 77 5.37 -4.04 6.69
N GLU A 78 4.38 -4.80 6.22
CA GLU A 78 3.26 -4.30 5.42
C GLU A 78 1.97 -4.45 6.24
N ILE A 79 1.26 -3.34 6.46
CA ILE A 79 -0.05 -3.32 7.13
C ILE A 79 -1.12 -3.36 6.05
N GLY A 80 -2.04 -4.34 6.14
CA GLY A 80 -3.14 -4.50 5.20
C GLY A 80 -2.72 -5.01 3.82
N GLY A 81 -1.62 -5.78 3.75
CA GLY A 81 -1.08 -6.27 2.48
C GLY A 81 -1.89 -7.39 1.81
N GLY A 82 -2.82 -8.02 2.53
CA GLY A 82 -3.60 -9.14 1.99
C GLY A 82 -2.72 -10.23 1.37
N LEU A 83 -3.10 -10.65 0.17
CA LEU A 83 -2.29 -11.53 -0.69
C LEU A 83 -1.72 -10.75 -1.90
N ALA A 84 -1.62 -9.42 -1.81
CA ALA A 84 -1.15 -8.57 -2.90
C ALA A 84 0.32 -8.81 -3.28
N GLY A 85 0.66 -8.48 -4.52
CA GLY A 85 1.95 -8.82 -5.10
C GLY A 85 3.16 -8.07 -4.54
N PHE A 86 2.95 -6.91 -3.88
CA PHE A 86 4.03 -6.02 -3.46
C PHE A 86 4.99 -6.67 -2.46
N GLN A 87 4.46 -7.35 -1.44
CA GLN A 87 5.25 -8.07 -0.43
C GLN A 87 6.19 -9.13 -1.04
N PHE A 88 5.78 -9.78 -2.14
CA PHE A 88 6.63 -10.75 -2.83
C PHE A 88 7.80 -10.08 -3.56
N VAL A 89 7.64 -8.83 -4.01
CA VAL A 89 8.74 -8.04 -4.58
C VAL A 89 9.72 -7.62 -3.51
N LEU A 90 9.25 -7.22 -2.32
CA LEU A 90 10.10 -6.89 -1.17
C LEU A 90 10.93 -8.09 -0.70
N ASP A 91 10.31 -9.27 -0.58
CA ASP A 91 11.03 -10.51 -0.23
C ASP A 91 12.11 -10.84 -1.28
N ARG A 92 11.79 -10.73 -2.58
CA ARG A 92 12.77 -10.94 -3.66
C ARG A 92 13.88 -9.89 -3.71
N ALA A 93 13.65 -8.71 -3.17
CA ALA A 93 14.69 -7.70 -2.97
C ALA A 93 15.60 -8.03 -1.77
N GLY A 94 15.36 -9.16 -1.09
CA GLY A 94 16.14 -9.65 0.04
C GLY A 94 15.68 -9.12 1.40
N CYS A 95 14.50 -8.53 1.49
CA CYS A 95 13.92 -8.11 2.76
C CYS A 95 13.29 -9.29 3.52
N ALA A 96 13.34 -9.26 4.84
CA ALA A 96 12.51 -10.08 5.70
C ALA A 96 11.15 -9.37 5.88
N VAL A 97 10.09 -9.96 5.33
CA VAL A 97 8.77 -9.33 5.23
C VAL A 97 7.80 -9.94 6.23
N VAL A 98 7.20 -9.09 7.06
CA VAL A 98 6.02 -9.40 7.87
C VAL A 98 4.83 -8.67 7.24
N ASN A 99 3.75 -9.40 6.98
CA ASN A 99 2.47 -8.84 6.56
C ASN A 99 1.47 -8.98 7.70
N ILE A 100 0.82 -7.89 8.08
CA ILE A 100 -0.22 -7.86 9.11
C ILE A 100 -1.54 -7.57 8.42
N ASP A 101 -2.44 -8.54 8.43
CA ASP A 101 -3.73 -8.40 7.76
C ASP A 101 -4.77 -9.32 8.42
N PRO A 102 -5.88 -8.78 8.96
CA PRO A 102 -6.94 -9.58 9.56
C PRO A 102 -7.86 -10.28 8.54
N GLY A 103 -7.61 -10.10 7.24
CA GLY A 103 -8.43 -10.69 6.19
C GLY A 103 -9.88 -10.23 6.25
N LEU A 104 -10.82 -11.16 6.10
CA LEU A 104 -12.25 -10.89 6.15
C LEU A 104 -12.76 -10.44 7.53
N GLU A 105 -11.95 -10.59 8.58
CA GLU A 105 -12.28 -10.11 9.93
C GLU A 105 -12.17 -8.59 10.07
N ALA A 106 -11.60 -7.89 9.05
CA ALA A 106 -11.52 -6.44 8.98
C ALA A 106 -12.88 -5.82 8.63
N ASN A 107 -13.79 -5.72 9.59
CA ASN A 107 -15.07 -4.97 9.48
C ASN A 107 -15.81 -5.14 8.12
N GLY A 108 -15.69 -6.30 7.48
CA GLY A 108 -16.36 -6.61 6.21
C GLY A 108 -15.73 -6.00 4.95
N VAL A 109 -14.62 -5.28 5.05
CA VAL A 109 -13.95 -4.62 3.90
C VAL A 109 -12.67 -5.32 3.48
N GLY A 110 -12.22 -6.32 4.25
CA GLY A 110 -10.98 -7.07 4.00
C GLY A 110 -11.08 -8.02 2.81
N TRP A 111 -9.92 -8.37 2.27
CA TRP A 111 -9.79 -9.42 1.26
C TRP A 111 -9.54 -10.77 1.93
N PRO A 112 -10.03 -11.90 1.35
CA PRO A 112 -9.73 -13.22 1.88
C PRO A 112 -8.21 -13.44 1.92
N CYS A 113 -7.64 -13.52 3.10
CA CYS A 113 -6.27 -13.95 3.30
C CYS A 113 -6.18 -14.78 4.57
N ASP A 114 -5.32 -15.78 4.56
CA ASP A 114 -5.03 -16.65 5.69
C ASP A 114 -3.61 -17.21 5.57
N GLU A 115 -3.07 -17.70 6.69
CA GLU A 115 -1.72 -18.28 6.73
C GLU A 115 -1.52 -19.47 5.80
N GLY A 116 -2.58 -20.27 5.59
CA GLY A 116 -2.55 -21.43 4.69
C GLY A 116 -2.39 -20.99 3.23
N SER A 117 -3.11 -19.96 2.82
CA SER A 117 -2.99 -19.33 1.50
C SER A 117 -1.61 -18.72 1.31
N MET A 118 -1.11 -17.98 2.31
CA MET A 118 0.23 -17.39 2.25
C MET A 118 1.32 -18.47 2.15
N ARG A 119 1.24 -19.56 2.92
CA ARG A 119 2.20 -20.67 2.79
C ARG A 119 2.22 -21.28 1.39
N LYS A 120 1.05 -21.47 0.77
CA LYS A 120 0.95 -21.96 -0.62
C LYS A 120 1.59 -20.99 -1.62
N LEU A 121 1.38 -19.67 -1.44
CA LEU A 121 1.97 -18.64 -2.30
C LEU A 121 3.48 -18.54 -2.09
N ASN A 122 3.97 -18.60 -0.85
CA ASN A 122 5.39 -18.65 -0.54
C ASN A 122 6.07 -19.83 -1.25
N ALA A 123 5.51 -21.05 -1.17
CA ALA A 123 6.02 -22.22 -1.87
C ALA A 123 5.97 -22.02 -3.41
N ARG A 124 4.91 -21.38 -3.93
CA ARG A 124 4.74 -21.14 -5.36
C ARG A 124 5.74 -20.16 -5.92
N PHE A 125 6.02 -19.07 -5.19
CA PHE A 125 6.86 -17.97 -5.65
C PHE A 125 8.29 -18.02 -5.11
N GLY A 126 8.61 -18.97 -4.23
CA GLY A 126 9.96 -19.10 -3.61
C GLY A 126 10.25 -17.98 -2.63
N THR A 127 9.26 -17.55 -1.84
CA THR A 127 9.33 -16.45 -0.88
C THR A 127 9.10 -16.93 0.55
N ARG A 128 9.30 -16.05 1.54
CA ARG A 128 9.19 -16.36 2.97
C ARG A 128 8.47 -15.28 3.76
N ILE A 129 7.35 -14.79 3.22
CA ILE A 129 6.53 -13.76 3.86
C ILE A 129 5.87 -14.37 5.09
N ASP A 130 6.00 -13.70 6.25
CA ASP A 130 5.36 -14.05 7.51
C ASP A 130 4.01 -13.29 7.60
N LEU A 131 2.90 -13.96 7.34
CA LEU A 131 1.58 -13.38 7.51
C LEU A 131 1.15 -13.52 8.98
N ARG A 132 0.89 -12.39 9.62
CA ARG A 132 0.20 -12.27 10.90
C ARG A 132 -1.27 -11.99 10.64
N HIS A 133 -2.12 -13.01 10.72
CA HIS A 133 -3.56 -12.90 10.51
C HIS A 133 -4.23 -12.23 11.72
N THR A 134 -4.01 -10.92 11.86
CA THR A 134 -4.47 -10.11 12.99
C THR A 134 -4.41 -8.60 12.66
N VAL A 135 -4.90 -7.76 13.58
CA VAL A 135 -4.74 -6.30 13.54
C VAL A 135 -3.39 -5.85 14.11
N ALA A 136 -2.99 -4.61 13.81
CA ALA A 136 -1.68 -4.07 14.18
C ALA A 136 -1.37 -4.19 15.68
N GLY A 137 -2.30 -3.81 16.56
CA GLY A 137 -2.10 -3.85 18.01
C GLY A 137 -1.86 -5.23 18.61
N ARG A 138 -2.27 -6.29 17.90
CA ARG A 138 -2.13 -7.68 18.34
C ARG A 138 -1.02 -8.45 17.61
N ALA A 139 -0.28 -7.79 16.71
CA ALA A 139 0.72 -8.46 15.89
C ALA A 139 1.94 -8.99 16.65
N GLY A 140 2.19 -8.51 17.87
CA GLY A 140 3.27 -9.01 18.76
C GLY A 140 4.67 -8.77 18.18
N LEU A 141 4.88 -7.67 17.46
CA LEU A 141 6.17 -7.32 16.89
C LEU A 141 7.02 -6.49 17.87
N ASP A 142 8.34 -6.75 17.82
CA ASP A 142 9.31 -6.07 18.65
C ASP A 142 9.49 -4.60 18.28
N SER A 143 9.80 -3.76 19.27
CA SER A 143 10.09 -2.34 19.09
C SER A 143 11.47 -2.13 18.49
N ASP A 144 11.63 -1.06 17.68
CA ASP A 144 12.91 -0.62 17.12
C ASP A 144 13.65 -1.66 16.27
N VAL A 145 12.90 -2.53 15.59
CA VAL A 145 13.46 -3.66 14.83
C VAL A 145 13.36 -3.47 13.32
N TYR A 146 12.36 -2.73 12.86
CA TYR A 146 12.02 -2.67 11.43
C TYR A 146 12.61 -1.43 10.77
N ASP A 147 13.11 -1.63 9.55
CA ASP A 147 13.69 -0.56 8.74
C ASP A 147 12.61 0.23 7.98
N ARG A 148 11.51 -0.46 7.60
CA ARG A 148 10.39 0.10 6.84
C ARG A 148 9.06 -0.45 7.33
N VAL A 149 8.05 0.42 7.34
CA VAL A 149 6.63 0.03 7.47
C VAL A 149 5.89 0.58 6.27
N PHE A 150 5.05 -0.22 5.65
CA PHE A 150 4.20 0.15 4.52
C PHE A 150 2.74 0.05 4.91
N SER A 151 1.93 1.00 4.41
CA SER A 151 0.47 0.89 4.38
C SER A 151 0.00 1.50 3.06
N ILE A 152 -0.47 0.67 2.14
CA ILE A 152 -0.77 1.05 0.76
C ILE A 152 -2.27 0.97 0.53
N SER A 153 -2.95 2.11 0.56
CA SER A 153 -4.40 2.27 0.50
C SER A 153 -5.14 1.29 1.42
N VAL A 154 -4.96 1.52 2.70
CA VAL A 154 -5.57 0.75 3.79
C VAL A 154 -6.27 1.67 4.79
N LEU A 155 -5.62 2.78 5.16
CA LEU A 155 -6.08 3.62 6.27
C LEU A 155 -7.44 4.27 5.99
N GLU A 156 -7.79 4.52 4.73
CA GLU A 156 -9.08 5.04 4.31
C GLU A 156 -10.27 4.09 4.59
N HIS A 157 -9.97 2.81 4.82
CA HIS A 157 -10.96 1.78 5.13
C HIS A 157 -11.14 1.56 6.63
N LEU A 158 -10.24 2.12 7.44
CA LEU A 158 -10.21 1.89 8.88
C LEU A 158 -10.95 3.00 9.65
N PRO A 159 -11.60 2.67 10.78
CA PRO A 159 -12.05 3.66 11.74
C PRO A 159 -10.87 4.39 12.39
N ASP A 160 -11.11 5.59 12.90
CA ASP A 160 -10.09 6.47 13.48
C ASP A 160 -9.26 5.78 14.59
N GLU A 161 -9.90 4.91 15.39
CA GLU A 161 -9.26 4.16 16.48
C GLU A 161 -8.22 3.17 15.94
N ASP A 162 -8.57 2.43 14.88
CA ASP A 162 -7.69 1.46 14.25
C ASP A 162 -6.53 2.15 13.51
N ILE A 163 -6.80 3.33 12.91
CA ILE A 163 -5.74 4.18 12.33
C ILE A 163 -4.75 4.60 13.41
N HIS A 164 -5.28 5.05 14.56
CA HIS A 164 -4.43 5.47 15.68
C HIS A 164 -3.53 4.33 16.16
N GLU A 165 -4.12 3.15 16.39
CA GLU A 165 -3.38 1.95 16.80
C GLU A 165 -2.32 1.55 15.77
N ALA A 166 -2.65 1.58 14.47
CA ALA A 166 -1.71 1.25 13.39
C ALA A 166 -0.52 2.24 13.35
N MET A 167 -0.78 3.55 13.53
CA MET A 167 0.26 4.58 13.56
C MET A 167 1.17 4.46 14.77
N GLU A 168 0.61 4.20 15.96
CA GLU A 168 1.36 3.95 17.20
C GLU A 168 2.24 2.70 17.05
N CYS A 169 1.69 1.61 16.57
CA CYS A 169 2.42 0.38 16.32
C CYS A 169 3.54 0.58 15.31
N ALA A 170 3.29 1.24 14.20
CA ALA A 170 4.30 1.54 13.18
C ALA A 170 5.45 2.37 13.76
N PHE A 171 5.14 3.40 14.57
CA PHE A 171 6.15 4.20 15.24
C PHE A 171 7.00 3.36 16.20
N ARG A 172 6.36 2.50 16.99
CA ARG A 172 7.04 1.64 17.95
C ARG A 172 7.97 0.63 17.25
N TRP A 173 7.51 -0.02 16.16
CA TRP A 173 8.28 -1.04 15.45
C TRP A 173 9.47 -0.50 14.68
N LEU A 174 9.35 0.72 14.14
CA LEU A 174 10.43 1.32 13.36
C LEU A 174 11.66 1.62 14.22
N LYS A 175 12.84 1.32 13.67
CA LYS A 175 14.11 1.79 14.18
C LYS A 175 14.17 3.33 14.15
N PRO A 176 14.96 3.98 15.01
CA PRO A 176 15.35 5.38 14.79
C PRO A 176 15.89 5.57 13.36
N GLY A 177 15.39 6.55 12.64
CA GLY A 177 15.69 6.78 11.21
C GLY A 177 14.93 5.88 10.23
N GLY A 178 14.13 4.92 10.71
CA GLY A 178 13.26 4.08 9.89
C GLY A 178 12.13 4.87 9.24
N LEU A 179 11.61 4.35 8.11
CA LEU A 179 10.60 5.05 7.31
C LEU A 179 9.26 4.31 7.34
N MET A 180 8.18 5.08 7.48
CA MET A 180 6.83 4.65 7.16
C MET A 180 6.41 5.22 5.81
N ILE A 181 5.96 4.36 4.91
CA ILE A 181 5.54 4.69 3.55
C ILE A 181 4.04 4.50 3.46
N LEU A 182 3.31 5.59 3.19
CA LEU A 182 1.87 5.63 3.16
C LEU A 182 1.36 6.01 1.78
N THR A 183 0.37 5.29 1.29
CA THR A 183 -0.56 5.80 0.28
C THR A 183 -1.98 5.74 0.84
N ILE A 184 -2.76 6.78 0.59
CA ILE A 184 -4.12 6.95 1.12
C ILE A 184 -5.00 7.45 -0.01
N ASP A 185 -6.07 6.74 -0.28
CA ASP A 185 -7.01 7.10 -1.33
C ASP A 185 -7.75 8.40 -0.98
N LEU A 186 -7.98 9.24 -2.00
CA LEU A 186 -8.73 10.50 -1.93
C LEU A 186 -9.82 10.49 -3.00
N SER A 187 -11.01 10.08 -2.63
CA SER A 187 -12.15 9.88 -3.54
C SER A 187 -12.82 11.19 -3.90
N LEU A 188 -12.96 11.47 -5.19
CA LEU A 188 -13.59 12.69 -5.73
C LEU A 188 -15.10 12.75 -5.49
N ASN A 189 -15.76 11.63 -5.21
CA ASN A 189 -17.17 11.53 -4.91
C ASN A 189 -17.50 11.57 -3.41
N LEU A 190 -16.52 11.96 -2.58
CA LEU A 190 -16.65 12.14 -1.14
C LEU A 190 -16.22 13.55 -0.70
N HIS A 191 -16.55 13.93 0.54
CA HIS A 191 -16.02 15.15 1.15
C HIS A 191 -14.47 15.13 1.07
N PRO A 192 -13.79 16.20 0.68
CA PRO A 192 -14.26 17.57 0.56
C PRO A 192 -14.79 17.96 -0.84
N PHE A 193 -14.81 17.05 -1.83
CA PHE A 193 -15.23 17.37 -3.19
C PHE A 193 -16.76 17.44 -3.36
N CYS A 194 -17.51 16.76 -2.50
CA CYS A 194 -18.97 16.80 -2.45
C CYS A 194 -19.48 16.63 -1.00
N SER A 195 -20.79 16.64 -0.79
CA SER A 195 -21.41 16.55 0.53
C SER A 195 -21.42 15.13 1.14
N ARG A 196 -21.16 14.10 0.34
CA ARG A 196 -21.14 12.70 0.79
C ARG A 196 -19.91 12.45 1.67
N ARG A 197 -20.09 11.90 2.87
CA ARG A 197 -19.00 11.71 3.83
C ARG A 197 -18.31 10.35 3.71
N ALA A 198 -19.03 9.30 3.32
CA ALA A 198 -18.51 7.95 3.19
C ALA A 198 -19.19 7.17 2.05
N ASN A 199 -18.57 6.12 1.57
CA ASN A 199 -19.12 5.10 0.68
C ASN A 199 -18.86 3.69 1.26
N GLU A 200 -19.11 2.65 0.47
CA GLU A 200 -18.86 1.26 0.88
C GLU A 200 -17.39 0.92 1.13
N TYR A 201 -16.46 1.76 0.70
CA TYR A 201 -15.01 1.56 0.86
C TYR A 201 -14.41 2.41 1.98
N GLY A 202 -15.18 3.31 2.59
CA GLY A 202 -14.71 4.16 3.68
C GLY A 202 -14.95 5.66 3.43
N CYS A 203 -14.05 6.49 3.93
CA CYS A 203 -14.11 7.94 3.82
C CYS A 203 -12.74 8.54 3.45
N ASN A 204 -12.74 9.78 2.94
CA ASN A 204 -11.50 10.52 2.77
C ASN A 204 -10.93 10.89 4.15
N GLN A 205 -9.74 10.40 4.44
CA GLN A 205 -9.06 10.63 5.71
C GLN A 205 -8.32 11.97 5.73
N ASP A 206 -8.39 12.64 6.87
CA ASP A 206 -7.57 13.82 7.17
C ASP A 206 -6.11 13.38 7.38
N VAL A 207 -5.29 13.51 6.33
CA VAL A 207 -3.89 13.06 6.35
C VAL A 207 -3.07 13.81 7.41
N ARG A 208 -3.38 15.09 7.67
CA ARG A 208 -2.68 15.85 8.71
C ARG A 208 -2.90 15.21 10.08
N LYS A 209 -4.14 14.82 10.40
CA LYS A 209 -4.42 14.11 11.66
C LYS A 209 -3.61 12.82 11.76
N ILE A 210 -3.55 12.03 10.68
CA ILE A 210 -2.81 10.77 10.66
C ILE A 210 -1.32 11.00 10.93
N VAL A 211 -0.68 11.89 10.17
CA VAL A 211 0.77 12.08 10.24
C VAL A 211 1.26 12.81 11.49
N THR A 212 0.36 13.46 12.22
CA THR A 212 0.69 14.18 13.48
C THR A 212 0.36 13.39 14.75
N GLN A 213 -0.19 12.18 14.64
CA GLN A 213 -0.50 11.34 15.81
C GLN A 213 0.74 10.86 16.56
N GLN A 214 1.83 10.69 15.85
CA GLN A 214 3.12 10.29 16.41
C GLN A 214 4.20 11.31 16.00
N PRO A 215 5.30 11.43 16.72
CA PRO A 215 6.34 12.42 16.45
C PRO A 215 7.22 12.02 15.25
N PHE A 216 6.60 11.76 14.11
CA PHE A 216 7.27 11.52 12.84
C PHE A 216 7.71 12.84 12.19
N ASP A 217 8.85 12.81 11.49
CA ASP A 217 9.21 13.82 10.51
C ASP A 217 8.58 13.45 9.15
N MET A 218 7.80 14.33 8.54
CA MET A 218 7.34 14.12 7.17
C MET A 218 8.48 14.46 6.19
N VAL A 219 9.11 13.42 5.61
CA VAL A 219 10.27 13.59 4.70
C VAL A 219 9.88 13.61 3.23
N CYS A 220 8.69 13.14 2.90
CA CYS A 220 8.08 13.29 1.59
C CYS A 220 6.59 13.53 1.76
N GLY A 221 6.08 14.58 1.13
CA GLY A 221 4.69 15.02 1.18
C GLY A 221 4.59 16.45 0.64
N ASN A 222 3.38 16.85 0.23
CA ASN A 222 3.11 18.22 -0.18
C ASN A 222 1.82 18.67 0.52
N PRO A 223 1.88 19.50 1.59
CA PRO A 223 0.70 19.93 2.33
C PRO A 223 -0.42 20.49 1.44
N SER A 224 -0.07 21.13 0.33
CA SER A 224 -1.04 21.68 -0.59
C SER A 224 -1.81 20.64 -1.43
N GLU A 225 -1.39 19.37 -1.38
CA GLU A 225 -1.98 18.22 -2.09
C GLU A 225 -2.46 17.13 -1.12
N LEU A 226 -2.32 17.35 0.18
CA LEU A 226 -2.72 16.42 1.23
C LEU A 226 -3.96 16.93 1.94
N PHE A 227 -5.06 16.21 1.85
CA PHE A 227 -6.31 16.56 2.50
C PHE A 227 -6.15 16.64 4.03
N GLY A 228 -6.71 17.68 4.63
CA GLY A 228 -6.60 17.99 6.06
C GLY A 228 -5.56 19.05 6.40
N PHE A 229 -4.59 19.33 5.52
CA PHE A 229 -3.67 20.46 5.69
C PHE A 229 -4.35 21.78 5.31
N ALA A 230 -3.95 22.89 5.97
CA ALA A 230 -4.51 24.21 5.72
C ALA A 230 -4.25 24.71 4.29
N GLU A 231 -3.17 24.26 3.66
CA GLU A 231 -2.75 24.59 2.31
C GLU A 231 -3.53 23.81 1.23
N PHE A 232 -4.26 22.76 1.60
CA PHE A 232 -5.09 21.99 0.68
C PHE A 232 -6.29 22.82 0.20
N ASN A 233 -6.44 22.93 -1.11
CA ASN A 233 -7.54 23.70 -1.70
C ASN A 233 -8.24 22.89 -2.79
N VAL A 234 -9.52 22.58 -2.58
CA VAL A 234 -10.35 21.77 -3.48
C VAL A 234 -10.41 22.34 -4.88
N ASP A 235 -10.68 23.64 -5.01
CA ASP A 235 -10.83 24.29 -6.32
C ASP A 235 -9.53 24.22 -7.12
N ARG A 236 -8.39 24.43 -6.45
CA ARG A 236 -7.07 24.29 -7.07
C ARG A 236 -6.82 22.87 -7.56
N ILE A 237 -7.16 21.85 -6.75
CA ILE A 237 -7.01 20.45 -7.14
C ILE A 237 -7.90 20.15 -8.35
N LEU A 238 -9.16 20.57 -8.34
CA LEU A 238 -10.10 20.33 -9.44
C LEU A 238 -9.67 21.05 -10.72
N CYS A 239 -9.20 22.30 -10.62
CA CYS A 239 -8.67 23.06 -11.76
C CYS A 239 -7.40 22.44 -12.40
N GLN A 240 -6.73 21.55 -11.70
CA GLN A 240 -5.50 20.87 -12.14
C GLN A 240 -5.66 19.35 -12.22
N LEU A 241 -6.89 18.86 -12.28
CA LEU A 241 -7.18 17.42 -12.19
C LEU A 241 -6.48 16.60 -13.28
N GLU A 242 -6.23 17.20 -14.46
CA GLU A 242 -5.51 16.54 -15.55
C GLU A 242 -4.05 16.19 -15.23
N LYS A 243 -3.47 16.79 -14.18
CA LYS A 243 -2.10 16.49 -13.72
C LYS A 243 -2.04 15.25 -12.85
N TYR A 244 -3.15 14.88 -12.23
CA TYR A 244 -3.20 13.80 -11.25
C TYR A 244 -3.69 12.50 -11.86
N LEU A 245 -3.19 11.39 -11.33
CA LEU A 245 -3.72 10.08 -11.63
C LEU A 245 -5.07 9.93 -10.92
N VAL A 246 -6.12 9.70 -11.70
CA VAL A 246 -7.43 9.36 -11.19
C VAL A 246 -7.73 7.92 -11.61
N GLY A 247 -8.12 7.09 -10.65
CA GLY A 247 -8.50 5.70 -10.90
C GLY A 247 -9.68 5.61 -11.86
N SER A 248 -9.66 4.62 -12.74
CA SER A 248 -10.74 4.38 -13.70
C SER A 248 -11.85 3.49 -13.16
N ILE A 249 -11.52 2.67 -12.14
CA ILE A 249 -12.49 1.79 -11.46
C ILE A 249 -13.30 2.61 -10.45
N TYR A 250 -12.61 3.46 -9.69
CA TYR A 250 -13.18 4.41 -8.75
C TYR A 250 -12.59 5.79 -9.03
N PRO A 251 -13.37 6.88 -8.90
CA PRO A 251 -12.86 8.24 -9.13
C PRO A 251 -11.99 8.70 -7.95
N THR A 252 -10.84 8.07 -7.79
CA THR A 252 -9.96 8.19 -6.64
C THR A 252 -8.58 8.65 -7.08
N MET A 253 -8.06 9.69 -6.44
CA MET A 253 -6.65 10.08 -6.45
C MET A 253 -5.92 9.41 -5.30
N VAL A 254 -4.60 9.43 -5.31
CA VAL A 254 -3.78 8.83 -4.26
C VAL A 254 -2.87 9.87 -3.62
N GLN A 255 -2.96 9.99 -2.32
CA GLN A 255 -2.08 10.80 -1.48
C GLN A 255 -0.88 9.97 -1.02
N CYS A 256 0.31 10.45 -1.30
CA CYS A 256 1.57 9.75 -1.05
C CYS A 256 2.39 10.50 0.01
N VAL A 257 2.79 9.82 1.09
CA VAL A 257 3.52 10.38 2.22
C VAL A 257 4.62 9.43 2.68
N VAL A 258 5.79 9.97 3.00
CA VAL A 258 6.85 9.24 3.72
C VAL A 258 7.13 9.96 5.03
N LEU A 259 7.05 9.20 6.10
CA LEU A 259 7.34 9.62 7.45
C LEU A 259 8.63 8.96 7.94
N ARG A 260 9.44 9.68 8.70
CA ARG A 260 10.65 9.14 9.31
C ARG A 260 10.54 9.19 10.82
N LYS A 261 10.82 8.07 11.50
CA LYS A 261 11.03 8.09 12.94
C LYS A 261 12.32 8.87 13.25
N PRO A 262 12.28 9.91 14.12
CA PRO A 262 13.48 10.67 14.48
C PRO A 262 14.60 9.75 14.97
N GLY A 263 15.86 10.13 14.73
CA GLY A 263 17.02 9.51 15.34
C GLY A 263 17.06 9.78 16.85
N LEU A 264 17.73 8.92 17.59
CA LEU A 264 18.15 9.26 18.95
C LEU A 264 19.18 10.39 18.81
N GLY A 265 18.84 11.61 19.29
CA GLY A 265 19.72 12.75 19.28
C GLY A 265 20.98 12.53 20.14
#